data_c2b7b4d446781a6741e7ef2c18f409f6
#
_entry.id   c2b7b4d446781a6741e7ef2c18f409f6
#
_cell.length_a   1.000
_cell.length_b   1.000
_cell.length_c   1.000
_cell.angle_alpha   90.00
_cell.angle_beta   90.00
_cell.angle_gamma   90.00
#
_symmetry.space_group_name_H-M   'P 1'
#
loop_
_entity.id
_entity.type
_entity.pdbx_description
1 polymer ?
#
loop_
_entity_poly.entity_id
_entity_poly.type
_entity_poly.pdbx_seq_one_letter_code
_entity_poly.pdbx_strand_id
1 'polypeptide(L)'
;PKALDMPFNSIAGLVIKVPLSTKAAPIFGVAFVYKGTLMTNPAIELKGISKAFGPVQANKDISIRVMPGTIHGIIGENGAGKSTLMSILYGFYKADAGEVFISGKKTSIPDSQAAISAGIGMVFQHFKLVENFTVLENIVLGAESGAFLAPALRKARAELAELAAEYELNVDPDAVIEEIGVGMQQRVEILKALYRKANILILDEPTGVLTPAEADQLFRILGRLREEGKTIILITHKLREIMEITDTVSVMRRGEMTATVKTSATSPENLAELMVGRKVLLRVDKTPAQPKHQVLEVSGLNVVDEAGVLRLKDVSINVRAGEILGIAGVAGNGQSELLEVLGGYQSATGSIRVNGSEIDLTGSS
;
A
#
# COMPACT_ATOMS: atom_id res chain seq x y z
N PRO A 1 37.38 -6.74 -48.04
CA PRO A 1 36.96 -7.93 -47.37
C PRO A 1 35.47 -8.14 -47.65
N LYS A 2 35.20 -9.34 -48.12
CA LYS A 2 34.00 -9.70 -48.87
C LYS A 2 32.74 -9.64 -48.00
N ALA A 3 31.70 -9.00 -48.51
CA ALA A 3 30.31 -9.14 -48.09
C ALA A 3 29.79 -10.51 -48.50
N LEU A 4 29.12 -11.21 -47.61
CA LEU A 4 28.32 -12.40 -47.96
C LEU A 4 26.94 -11.91 -48.44
N ASP A 5 26.65 -12.20 -49.70
CA ASP A 5 25.32 -12.08 -50.29
C ASP A 5 24.41 -13.20 -49.76
N MET A 6 23.32 -12.83 -49.11
CA MET A 6 22.15 -13.66 -48.91
C MET A 6 20.92 -13.01 -49.53
N PRO A 7 20.00 -13.78 -50.16
CA PRO A 7 18.90 -13.20 -50.91
C PRO A 7 17.82 -12.62 -50.01
N PHE A 8 17.51 -11.37 -50.20
CA PHE A 8 16.37 -10.67 -49.58
C PHE A 8 15.06 -11.12 -50.25
N ASN A 9 14.20 -11.73 -49.47
CA ASN A 9 12.76 -11.78 -49.79
C ASN A 9 12.10 -10.63 -49.02
N SER A 10 11.41 -9.79 -49.77
CA SER A 10 10.81 -8.53 -49.39
C SER A 10 9.77 -8.65 -48.29
N ILE A 11 10.00 -8.00 -47.14
CA ILE A 11 8.96 -7.51 -46.23
C ILE A 11 9.38 -6.10 -45.82
N ALA A 12 8.53 -5.11 -46.13
CA ALA A 12 8.74 -3.71 -45.84
C ALA A 12 8.84 -3.48 -44.33
N GLY A 13 10.01 -3.11 -43.85
CA GLY A 13 10.30 -2.70 -42.49
C GLY A 13 10.95 -1.32 -42.49
N LEU A 14 10.33 -0.36 -41.80
CA LEU A 14 10.84 0.98 -41.60
C LEU A 14 12.12 0.93 -40.74
N VAL A 15 13.26 1.30 -41.30
CA VAL A 15 14.52 1.45 -40.56
C VAL A 15 14.62 2.88 -40.05
N ILE A 16 14.46 3.06 -38.77
CA ILE A 16 14.75 4.35 -38.11
C ILE A 16 16.23 4.34 -37.69
N LYS A 17 17.05 5.15 -38.35
CA LYS A 17 18.41 5.46 -37.90
C LYS A 17 18.38 6.42 -36.72
N VAL A 18 18.77 5.97 -35.54
CA VAL A 18 19.00 6.84 -34.39
C VAL A 18 20.48 7.27 -34.41
N PRO A 19 20.81 8.58 -34.33
CA PRO A 19 22.21 9.03 -34.31
C PRO A 19 22.89 8.68 -32.98
N LEU A 20 24.02 8.01 -33.07
CA LEU A 20 24.90 7.69 -31.93
C LEU A 20 25.62 8.98 -31.50
N SER A 21 25.26 9.55 -30.36
CA SER A 21 26.07 10.53 -29.62
C SER A 21 27.02 9.77 -28.67
N THR A 22 28.30 9.98 -28.91
CA THR A 22 29.39 9.44 -28.14
C THR A 22 29.53 10.14 -26.81
N LYS A 23 29.07 9.51 -25.69
CA LYS A 23 29.71 9.51 -24.37
C LYS A 23 28.85 8.73 -23.36
N ALA A 24 29.50 7.76 -22.69
CA ALA A 24 29.02 6.86 -21.63
C ALA A 24 28.14 5.67 -22.12
N ALA A 25 28.64 4.46 -21.89
CA ALA A 25 28.00 3.22 -22.27
C ALA A 25 26.88 2.84 -21.30
N PRO A 26 25.62 2.71 -21.74
CA PRO A 26 24.61 1.93 -21.04
C PRO A 26 24.63 0.51 -21.61
N ILE A 27 24.46 -0.47 -20.73
CA ILE A 27 24.26 -1.87 -21.09
C ILE A 27 22.92 -1.98 -21.84
N PHE A 28 22.97 -2.12 -23.16
CA PHE A 28 21.77 -2.28 -23.97
C PHE A 28 21.31 -3.75 -23.96
N GLY A 29 20.13 -4.01 -23.43
CA GLY A 29 19.38 -5.20 -23.76
C GLY A 29 18.90 -5.14 -25.22
N VAL A 30 19.17 -6.16 -26.00
CA VAL A 30 18.70 -6.28 -27.39
C VAL A 30 17.20 -6.45 -27.40
N ALA A 31 16.45 -5.43 -27.85
CA ALA A 31 15.01 -5.51 -28.05
C ALA A 31 14.72 -6.02 -29.48
N PHE A 32 14.05 -7.16 -29.62
CA PHE A 32 13.55 -7.63 -30.90
C PHE A 32 12.13 -7.07 -31.12
N VAL A 33 11.95 -6.30 -32.17
CA VAL A 33 10.64 -5.79 -32.62
C VAL A 33 10.00 -6.82 -33.54
N TYR A 34 8.95 -7.48 -33.11
CA TYR A 34 8.09 -8.31 -33.96
C TYR A 34 6.69 -7.70 -33.99
N LYS A 35 6.24 -7.27 -35.16
CA LYS A 35 4.91 -6.69 -35.42
C LYS A 35 4.50 -5.52 -34.50
N GLY A 36 5.34 -4.50 -34.33
CA GLY A 36 4.92 -3.23 -33.73
C GLY A 36 4.73 -3.21 -32.22
N THR A 37 5.04 -4.30 -31.49
CA THR A 37 5.02 -4.32 -30.04
C THR A 37 6.43 -4.54 -29.51
N LEU A 38 7.01 -3.56 -28.84
CA LEU A 38 8.21 -3.76 -28.02
C LEU A 38 7.89 -4.77 -26.93
N MET A 39 8.46 -5.97 -27.02
CA MET A 39 8.40 -6.93 -25.90
C MET A 39 9.35 -6.46 -24.81
N THR A 40 8.87 -5.62 -23.90
CA THR A 40 9.61 -5.31 -22.68
C THR A 40 9.44 -6.46 -21.69
N ASN A 41 10.57 -6.93 -21.11
CA ASN A 41 10.51 -7.91 -20.05
C ASN A 41 9.70 -7.35 -18.87
N PRO A 42 8.87 -8.14 -18.19
CA PRO A 42 8.22 -7.72 -16.96
C PRO A 42 9.27 -7.25 -15.94
N ALA A 43 8.96 -6.21 -15.18
CA ALA A 43 9.78 -5.79 -14.04
C ALA A 43 9.82 -6.90 -12.99
N ILE A 44 8.67 -7.54 -12.75
CA ILE A 44 8.52 -8.72 -11.91
C ILE A 44 7.71 -9.77 -12.65
N GLU A 45 8.19 -11.01 -12.63
CA GLU A 45 7.41 -12.18 -13.02
C GLU A 45 7.55 -13.26 -11.95
N LEU A 46 6.43 -13.67 -11.37
CA LEU A 46 6.32 -14.80 -10.47
C LEU A 46 5.73 -15.97 -11.24
N LYS A 47 6.29 -17.17 -11.08
CA LYS A 47 5.81 -18.38 -11.72
C LYS A 47 5.61 -19.49 -10.72
N GLY A 48 4.37 -19.92 -10.52
CA GLY A 48 4.03 -21.06 -9.69
C GLY A 48 4.37 -20.92 -8.23
N ILE A 49 4.36 -19.69 -7.67
CA ILE A 49 4.72 -19.44 -6.27
C ILE A 49 3.72 -20.11 -5.35
N SER A 50 4.22 -20.98 -4.48
CA SER A 50 3.44 -21.67 -3.46
C SER A 50 4.06 -21.49 -2.09
N LYS A 51 3.21 -21.32 -1.04
CA LYS A 51 3.61 -21.21 0.35
C LYS A 51 2.54 -21.76 1.28
N ALA A 52 2.94 -22.67 2.17
CA ALA A 52 2.11 -23.19 3.24
C ALA A 52 2.71 -22.87 4.62
N PHE A 53 1.85 -22.71 5.62
CA PHE A 53 2.18 -22.60 7.02
C PHE A 53 1.38 -23.69 7.78
N GLY A 54 2.04 -24.81 8.01
CA GLY A 54 1.35 -25.99 8.53
C GLY A 54 0.19 -26.41 7.61
N PRO A 55 -1.05 -26.50 8.09
CA PRO A 55 -2.21 -26.88 7.27
C PRO A 55 -2.74 -25.75 6.38
N VAL A 56 -2.27 -24.50 6.56
CA VAL A 56 -2.78 -23.33 5.84
C VAL A 56 -1.97 -23.08 4.57
N GLN A 57 -2.61 -23.29 3.42
CA GLN A 57 -2.04 -22.95 2.10
C GLN A 57 -2.25 -21.44 1.84
N ALA A 58 -1.23 -20.61 2.16
CA ALA A 58 -1.32 -19.17 2.02
C ALA A 58 -1.22 -18.70 0.55
N ASN A 59 -0.37 -19.37 -0.26
CA ASN A 59 -0.29 -19.14 -1.71
C ASN A 59 -0.21 -20.50 -2.40
N LYS A 60 -0.93 -20.63 -3.53
CA LYS A 60 -1.04 -21.87 -4.29
C LYS A 60 -0.90 -21.56 -5.77
N ASP A 61 0.21 -21.98 -6.36
CA ASP A 61 0.54 -21.85 -7.77
C ASP A 61 0.33 -20.43 -8.36
N ILE A 62 0.76 -19.41 -7.61
CA ILE A 62 0.58 -18.01 -7.99
C ILE A 62 1.52 -17.64 -9.12
N SER A 63 0.94 -17.16 -10.23
CA SER A 63 1.69 -16.60 -11.35
C SER A 63 1.18 -15.18 -11.64
N ILE A 64 2.11 -14.20 -11.71
CA ILE A 64 1.80 -12.80 -11.97
C ILE A 64 2.92 -12.13 -12.77
N ARG A 65 2.55 -11.18 -13.63
CA ARG A 65 3.49 -10.32 -14.38
C ARG A 65 3.18 -8.86 -14.11
N VAL A 66 4.19 -8.13 -13.67
CA VAL A 66 4.12 -6.69 -13.44
C VAL A 66 5.00 -6.00 -14.48
N MET A 67 4.41 -5.11 -15.26
CA MET A 67 5.13 -4.41 -16.33
C MET A 67 5.94 -3.24 -15.76
N PRO A 68 7.11 -2.91 -16.36
CA PRO A 68 7.92 -1.79 -15.91
C PRO A 68 7.19 -0.46 -16.11
N GLY A 69 7.38 0.48 -15.17
CA GLY A 69 6.78 1.81 -15.23
C GLY A 69 5.26 1.84 -15.11
N THR A 70 4.68 0.84 -14.43
CA THR A 70 3.23 0.75 -14.19
C THR A 70 2.91 0.65 -12.70
N ILE A 71 1.68 1.00 -12.35
CA ILE A 71 1.10 0.73 -11.03
C ILE A 71 0.20 -0.50 -11.15
N HIS A 72 0.61 -1.60 -10.53
CA HIS A 72 -0.11 -2.86 -10.53
C HIS A 72 -0.80 -3.08 -9.19
N GLY A 73 -2.13 -3.12 -9.20
CA GLY A 73 -2.93 -3.41 -8.02
C GLY A 73 -2.99 -4.90 -7.70
N ILE A 74 -2.90 -5.27 -6.44
CA ILE A 74 -3.20 -6.62 -5.95
C ILE A 74 -4.31 -6.51 -4.91
N ILE A 75 -5.48 -7.06 -5.22
CA ILE A 75 -6.65 -7.01 -4.36
C ILE A 75 -7.10 -8.40 -3.93
N GLY A 76 -7.87 -8.45 -2.86
CA GLY A 76 -8.45 -9.67 -2.30
C GLY A 76 -8.92 -9.44 -0.87
N GLU A 77 -9.76 -10.34 -0.35
CA GLU A 77 -10.20 -10.29 1.05
C GLU A 77 -9.01 -10.46 2.02
N ASN A 78 -9.24 -10.13 3.29
CA ASN A 78 -8.26 -10.42 4.34
C ASN A 78 -8.02 -11.93 4.40
N GLY A 79 -6.75 -12.34 4.51
CA GLY A 79 -6.37 -13.76 4.45
C GLY A 79 -6.27 -14.35 3.04
N ALA A 80 -6.46 -13.58 1.97
CA ALA A 80 -6.31 -14.08 0.59
C ALA A 80 -4.86 -14.42 0.18
N GLY A 81 -3.86 -14.13 1.02
CA GLY A 81 -2.45 -14.45 0.76
C GLY A 81 -1.62 -13.30 0.17
N LYS A 82 -2.17 -12.09 0.04
CA LYS A 82 -1.51 -10.93 -0.58
C LYS A 82 -0.19 -10.56 0.11
N SER A 83 -0.23 -10.28 1.42
CA SER A 83 0.95 -9.89 2.20
C SER A 83 1.97 -11.04 2.29
N THR A 84 1.53 -12.30 2.29
CA THR A 84 2.43 -13.47 2.21
C THR A 84 3.19 -13.49 0.89
N LEU A 85 2.51 -13.25 -0.23
CA LEU A 85 3.13 -13.21 -1.56
C LEU A 85 4.19 -12.11 -1.64
N MET A 86 3.88 -10.92 -1.11
CA MET A 86 4.84 -9.81 -1.09
C MET A 86 5.97 -10.04 -0.10
N SER A 87 5.72 -10.68 1.02
CA SER A 87 6.77 -11.10 1.96
C SER A 87 7.75 -12.11 1.34
N ILE A 88 7.29 -12.96 0.43
CA ILE A 88 8.17 -13.82 -0.37
C ILE A 88 9.00 -12.98 -1.35
N LEU A 89 8.38 -12.03 -2.05
CA LEU A 89 9.07 -11.16 -3.00
C LEU A 89 10.09 -10.24 -2.32
N TYR A 90 9.85 -9.86 -1.06
CA TYR A 90 10.79 -9.06 -0.27
C TYR A 90 11.76 -9.88 0.58
N GLY A 91 11.69 -11.22 0.55
CA GLY A 91 12.65 -12.11 1.20
C GLY A 91 12.41 -12.39 2.68
N PHE A 92 11.22 -12.09 3.23
CA PHE A 92 10.87 -12.48 4.60
C PHE A 92 10.44 -13.94 4.71
N TYR A 93 9.83 -14.46 3.65
CA TYR A 93 9.48 -15.87 3.57
C TYR A 93 10.11 -16.48 2.32
N LYS A 94 10.60 -17.70 2.45
CA LYS A 94 11.00 -18.51 1.32
C LYS A 94 9.76 -19.21 0.75
N ALA A 95 9.57 -19.14 -0.57
CA ALA A 95 8.57 -19.93 -1.26
C ALA A 95 8.90 -21.43 -1.13
N ASP A 96 7.86 -22.26 -1.02
CA ASP A 96 8.02 -23.72 -1.00
C ASP A 96 8.17 -24.26 -2.42
N ALA A 97 7.59 -23.56 -3.42
CA ALA A 97 7.75 -23.84 -4.85
C ALA A 97 7.63 -22.55 -5.66
N GLY A 98 8.07 -22.62 -6.93
CA GLY A 98 7.99 -21.54 -7.89
C GLY A 98 9.29 -20.78 -8.08
N GLU A 99 9.22 -19.77 -8.97
CA GLU A 99 10.38 -19.00 -9.40
C GLU A 99 10.04 -17.50 -9.47
N VAL A 100 11.03 -16.68 -9.11
CA VAL A 100 10.97 -15.21 -9.19
C VAL A 100 11.89 -14.72 -10.29
N PHE A 101 11.40 -13.84 -11.14
CA PHE A 101 12.19 -13.17 -12.17
C PHE A 101 12.07 -11.66 -11.97
N ILE A 102 13.21 -10.97 -11.98
CA ILE A 102 13.30 -9.50 -11.92
C ILE A 102 13.92 -9.04 -13.24
N SER A 103 13.21 -8.18 -13.98
CA SER A 103 13.63 -7.68 -15.31
C SER A 103 14.01 -8.81 -16.27
N GLY A 104 13.25 -9.91 -16.21
CA GLY A 104 13.47 -11.12 -17.05
C GLY A 104 14.58 -12.06 -16.58
N LYS A 105 15.32 -11.73 -15.51
CA LYS A 105 16.37 -12.57 -14.93
C LYS A 105 15.83 -13.35 -13.72
N LYS A 106 16.00 -14.69 -13.75
CA LYS A 106 15.71 -15.52 -12.58
C LYS A 106 16.55 -15.06 -11.39
N THR A 107 15.89 -14.70 -10.30
CA THR A 107 16.51 -14.08 -9.13
C THR A 107 16.11 -14.86 -7.88
N SER A 108 17.12 -15.24 -7.08
CA SER A 108 16.90 -15.81 -5.75
C SER A 108 16.81 -14.66 -4.74
N ILE A 109 15.78 -14.67 -3.91
CA ILE A 109 15.57 -13.68 -2.85
C ILE A 109 15.49 -14.43 -1.51
N PRO A 110 16.64 -14.76 -0.92
CA PRO A 110 16.69 -15.48 0.35
C PRO A 110 16.36 -14.61 1.56
N ASP A 111 16.58 -13.29 1.45
CA ASP A 111 16.40 -12.30 2.51
C ASP A 111 16.08 -10.90 1.94
N SER A 112 15.78 -9.96 2.81
CA SER A 112 15.45 -8.58 2.43
C SER A 112 16.65 -7.82 1.81
N GLN A 113 17.88 -8.17 2.15
CA GLN A 113 19.06 -7.54 1.56
C GLN A 113 19.21 -7.91 0.08
N ALA A 114 18.89 -9.16 -0.28
CA ALA A 114 18.84 -9.60 -1.66
C ALA A 114 17.71 -8.88 -2.44
N ALA A 115 16.54 -8.67 -1.83
CA ALA A 115 15.46 -7.90 -2.42
C ALA A 115 15.86 -6.44 -2.68
N ILE A 116 16.47 -5.78 -1.70
CA ILE A 116 16.99 -4.41 -1.82
C ILE A 116 18.06 -4.34 -2.93
N SER A 117 18.99 -5.30 -2.97
CA SER A 117 20.02 -5.38 -4.01
C SER A 117 19.43 -5.61 -5.42
N ALA A 118 18.27 -6.25 -5.50
CA ALA A 118 17.52 -6.41 -6.74
C ALA A 118 16.68 -5.17 -7.11
N GLY A 119 16.76 -4.08 -6.33
CA GLY A 119 16.05 -2.83 -6.55
C GLY A 119 14.60 -2.85 -6.09
N ILE A 120 14.23 -3.72 -5.15
CA ILE A 120 12.89 -3.80 -4.56
C ILE A 120 12.88 -3.07 -3.22
N GLY A 121 11.98 -2.10 -3.06
CA GLY A 121 11.64 -1.44 -1.80
C GLY A 121 10.24 -1.84 -1.35
N MET A 122 10.01 -1.90 -0.03
CA MET A 122 8.69 -2.22 0.53
C MET A 122 8.33 -1.24 1.63
N VAL A 123 7.12 -0.70 1.52
CA VAL A 123 6.43 0.08 2.55
C VAL A 123 5.37 -0.82 3.17
N PHE A 124 5.47 -1.05 4.46
CA PHE A 124 4.63 -1.99 5.20
C PHE A 124 3.37 -1.31 5.72
N GLN A 125 2.33 -2.09 5.95
CA GLN A 125 1.09 -1.65 6.60
C GLN A 125 1.37 -1.05 8.01
N HIS A 126 2.28 -1.68 8.77
CA HIS A 126 2.84 -1.15 10.01
C HIS A 126 4.26 -0.72 9.73
N PHE A 127 4.53 0.56 9.79
CA PHE A 127 5.83 1.14 9.46
C PHE A 127 6.96 0.49 10.25
N LYS A 128 8.08 0.27 9.56
CA LYS A 128 9.30 -0.29 10.14
C LYS A 128 10.30 0.82 10.44
N LEU A 129 9.83 1.83 11.15
CA LEU A 129 10.62 2.96 11.62
C LEU A 129 10.96 2.76 13.11
N VAL A 130 12.12 3.26 13.51
CA VAL A 130 12.55 3.30 14.91
C VAL A 130 12.03 4.62 15.50
N GLU A 131 11.12 4.53 16.45
CA GLU A 131 10.31 5.65 16.93
C GLU A 131 11.16 6.78 17.55
N ASN A 132 12.18 6.44 18.36
CA ASN A 132 13.08 7.38 19.04
C ASN A 132 14.25 7.87 18.15
N PHE A 133 14.29 7.52 16.86
CA PHE A 133 15.29 7.99 15.90
C PHE A 133 14.73 9.15 15.09
N THR A 134 15.63 9.98 14.58
CA THR A 134 15.28 11.02 13.62
C THR A 134 14.91 10.41 12.26
N VAL A 135 14.28 11.20 11.41
CA VAL A 135 13.99 10.85 10.01
C VAL A 135 15.28 10.45 9.29
N LEU A 136 16.34 11.25 9.41
CA LEU A 136 17.62 10.97 8.76
C LEU A 136 18.22 9.66 9.22
N GLU A 137 18.24 9.40 10.53
CA GLU A 137 18.78 8.15 11.09
C GLU A 137 18.00 6.94 10.60
N ASN A 138 16.67 7.01 10.53
CA ASN A 138 15.83 5.93 10.00
C ASN A 138 16.10 5.63 8.53
N ILE A 139 16.35 6.66 7.71
CA ILE A 139 16.61 6.49 6.28
C ILE A 139 17.96 5.83 6.02
N VAL A 140 19.00 6.25 6.77
CA VAL A 140 20.35 5.72 6.58
C VAL A 140 20.57 4.38 7.27
N LEU A 141 19.75 4.02 8.26
CA LEU A 141 19.88 2.79 9.03
C LEU A 141 19.97 1.57 8.12
N GLY A 142 21.10 0.82 8.18
CA GLY A 142 21.37 -0.34 7.34
C GLY A 142 21.70 -0.03 5.87
N ALA A 143 21.99 1.24 5.56
CA ALA A 143 22.49 1.69 4.27
C ALA A 143 23.81 2.48 4.41
N GLU A 144 24.44 2.42 5.58
CA GLU A 144 25.67 3.14 5.88
C GLU A 144 26.80 2.64 4.99
N SER A 145 27.41 3.56 4.24
CA SER A 145 28.60 3.29 3.46
C SER A 145 29.81 3.94 4.14
N GLY A 146 30.69 3.12 4.77
CA GLY A 146 32.00 3.56 5.27
C GLY A 146 32.16 3.58 6.79
N ALA A 147 33.43 3.74 7.22
CA ALA A 147 33.84 3.66 8.63
C ALA A 147 33.56 4.93 9.48
N PHE A 148 33.13 6.03 8.84
CA PHE A 148 32.90 7.31 9.53
C PHE A 148 31.46 7.78 9.34
N LEU A 149 30.70 7.82 10.45
CA LEU A 149 29.28 8.14 10.47
C LEU A 149 28.99 9.60 10.06
N ALA A 150 29.75 10.58 10.56
CA ALA A 150 29.46 11.99 10.36
C ALA A 150 29.59 12.48 8.91
N PRO A 151 30.57 12.09 8.08
CA PRO A 151 30.58 12.42 6.66
C PRO A 151 29.46 11.71 5.88
N ALA A 152 29.13 10.47 6.26
CA ALA A 152 28.03 9.70 5.65
C ALA A 152 26.67 10.36 5.89
N LEU A 153 26.40 10.83 7.10
CA LEU A 153 25.17 11.55 7.45
C LEU A 153 25.02 12.89 6.70
N ARG A 154 26.11 13.65 6.51
CA ARG A 154 26.06 14.89 5.72
C ARG A 154 25.72 14.64 4.26
N LYS A 155 26.32 13.60 3.66
CA LYS A 155 26.00 13.18 2.29
C LYS A 155 24.57 12.71 2.18
N ALA A 156 24.13 11.86 3.12
CA ALA A 156 22.77 11.35 3.16
C ALA A 156 21.74 12.48 3.29
N ARG A 157 22.02 13.50 4.10
CA ARG A 157 21.16 14.69 4.24
C ARG A 157 20.97 15.44 2.92
N ALA A 158 22.05 15.62 2.15
CA ALA A 158 21.97 16.26 0.85
C ALA A 158 21.17 15.45 -0.16
N GLU A 159 21.44 14.13 -0.26
CA GLU A 159 20.71 13.21 -1.13
C GLU A 159 19.22 13.13 -0.71
N LEU A 160 18.92 13.14 0.59
CA LEU A 160 17.55 13.16 1.10
C LEU A 160 16.82 14.44 0.69
N ALA A 161 17.48 15.60 0.80
CA ALA A 161 16.88 16.87 0.41
C ALA A 161 16.57 16.92 -1.10
N GLU A 162 17.45 16.39 -1.95
CA GLU A 162 17.21 16.24 -3.38
C GLU A 162 16.00 15.33 -3.66
N LEU A 163 15.96 14.13 -3.08
CA LEU A 163 14.84 13.21 -3.24
C LEU A 163 13.52 13.80 -2.72
N ALA A 164 13.55 14.46 -1.55
CA ALA A 164 12.37 15.07 -0.97
C ALA A 164 11.79 16.19 -1.86
N ALA A 165 12.66 16.98 -2.50
CA ALA A 165 12.25 18.02 -3.43
C ALA A 165 11.72 17.44 -4.75
N GLU A 166 12.41 16.43 -5.31
CA GLU A 166 12.06 15.75 -6.57
C GLU A 166 10.66 15.13 -6.50
N TYR A 167 10.34 14.43 -5.38
CA TYR A 167 9.08 13.70 -5.23
C TYR A 167 8.02 14.42 -4.38
N GLU A 168 8.24 15.68 -3.99
CA GLU A 168 7.36 16.42 -3.06
C GLU A 168 7.11 15.70 -1.72
N LEU A 169 8.09 14.93 -1.28
CA LEU A 169 8.08 14.18 -0.01
C LEU A 169 8.75 14.99 1.11
N ASN A 170 8.37 16.27 1.26
CA ASN A 170 8.98 17.16 2.23
C ASN A 170 8.83 16.60 3.66
N VAL A 171 9.95 16.36 4.32
CA VAL A 171 10.07 15.95 5.71
C VAL A 171 11.25 16.69 6.36
N ASP A 172 11.15 16.98 7.64
CA ASP A 172 12.28 17.49 8.42
C ASP A 172 13.22 16.33 8.75
N PRO A 173 14.49 16.32 8.29
CA PRO A 173 15.43 15.25 8.55
C PRO A 173 15.79 15.09 10.03
N ASP A 174 15.61 16.14 10.84
CA ASP A 174 15.94 16.16 12.27
C ASP A 174 14.72 15.87 13.17
N ALA A 175 13.51 15.80 12.60
CA ALA A 175 12.31 15.43 13.36
C ALA A 175 12.40 13.98 13.85
N VAL A 176 11.97 13.75 15.09
CA VAL A 176 11.89 12.42 15.70
C VAL A 176 10.62 11.72 15.20
N ILE A 177 10.71 10.43 14.90
CA ILE A 177 9.61 9.69 14.27
C ILE A 177 8.34 9.67 15.13
N GLU A 178 8.45 9.50 16.44
CA GLU A 178 7.30 9.49 17.36
C GLU A 178 6.57 10.83 17.45
N GLU A 179 7.22 11.94 17.07
CA GLU A 179 6.65 13.29 17.12
C GLU A 179 5.94 13.67 15.80
N ILE A 180 6.13 12.91 14.73
CA ILE A 180 5.53 13.20 13.42
C ILE A 180 4.27 12.35 13.17
N GLY A 181 3.29 12.96 12.51
CA GLY A 181 2.04 12.28 12.15
C GLY A 181 2.24 11.12 11.17
N VAL A 182 1.28 10.21 11.15
CA VAL A 182 1.30 8.96 10.36
C VAL A 182 1.55 9.20 8.88
N GLY A 183 0.94 10.25 8.27
CA GLY A 183 1.18 10.61 6.88
C GLY A 183 2.62 11.03 6.60
N MET A 184 3.30 11.64 7.59
CA MET A 184 4.72 11.98 7.47
C MET A 184 5.61 10.74 7.62
N GLN A 185 5.29 9.84 8.57
CA GLN A 185 5.98 8.56 8.72
C GLN A 185 5.94 7.73 7.42
N GLN A 186 4.82 7.75 6.73
CA GLN A 186 4.70 7.09 5.42
C GLN A 186 5.64 7.69 4.37
N ARG A 187 5.76 9.02 4.32
CA ARG A 187 6.72 9.68 3.41
C ARG A 187 8.15 9.27 3.73
N VAL A 188 8.48 9.13 5.02
CA VAL A 188 9.80 8.64 5.46
C VAL A 188 10.06 7.23 4.95
N GLU A 189 9.09 6.32 5.03
CA GLU A 189 9.22 4.95 4.50
C GLU A 189 9.44 4.94 2.97
N ILE A 190 8.72 5.79 2.22
CA ILE A 190 8.92 5.91 0.77
C ILE A 190 10.31 6.47 0.48
N LEU A 191 10.72 7.56 1.16
CA LEU A 191 12.06 8.15 1.01
C LEU A 191 13.17 7.15 1.34
N LYS A 192 12.99 6.34 2.39
CA LYS A 192 13.92 5.26 2.76
C LYS A 192 14.08 4.23 1.63
N ALA A 193 13.00 3.85 0.97
CA ALA A 193 13.05 2.96 -0.19
C ALA A 193 13.74 3.63 -1.39
N LEU A 194 13.45 4.89 -1.68
CA LEU A 194 14.04 5.66 -2.78
C LEU A 194 15.54 5.93 -2.53
N TYR A 195 15.92 6.30 -1.32
CA TYR A 195 17.33 6.46 -0.91
C TYR A 195 18.15 5.19 -1.17
N ARG A 196 17.54 4.02 -0.98
CA ARG A 196 18.13 2.70 -1.32
C ARG A 196 18.04 2.36 -2.81
N LYS A 197 17.67 3.34 -3.66
CA LYS A 197 17.59 3.22 -5.12
C LYS A 197 16.61 2.15 -5.60
N ALA A 198 15.49 1.99 -4.90
CA ALA A 198 14.42 1.12 -5.35
C ALA A 198 13.88 1.56 -6.71
N ASN A 199 13.76 0.61 -7.62
CA ASN A 199 13.09 0.78 -8.93
C ASN A 199 11.70 0.12 -8.93
N ILE A 200 11.47 -0.76 -7.99
CA ILE A 200 10.21 -1.46 -7.75
C ILE A 200 9.79 -1.15 -6.32
N LEU A 201 8.62 -0.58 -6.14
CA LEU A 201 8.06 -0.23 -4.83
C LEU A 201 6.82 -1.09 -4.55
N ILE A 202 6.82 -1.78 -3.42
CA ILE A 202 5.67 -2.52 -2.91
C ILE A 202 5.07 -1.71 -1.77
N LEU A 203 3.78 -1.39 -1.84
CA LEU A 203 3.04 -0.71 -0.78
C LEU A 203 1.92 -1.62 -0.29
N ASP A 204 1.98 -2.01 0.98
CA ASP A 204 0.98 -2.89 1.61
C ASP A 204 -0.01 -2.05 2.44
N GLU A 205 -1.24 -1.93 1.94
CA GLU A 205 -2.35 -1.14 2.51
C GLU A 205 -1.96 0.29 2.93
N PRO A 206 -1.32 1.08 2.04
CA PRO A 206 -0.67 2.33 2.43
C PRO A 206 -1.63 3.42 2.91
N THR A 207 -2.92 3.30 2.62
CA THR A 207 -3.94 4.32 2.99
C THR A 207 -4.77 3.91 4.21
N GLY A 208 -4.42 2.83 4.89
CA GLY A 208 -5.21 2.26 5.98
C GLY A 208 -5.45 3.24 7.14
N VAL A 209 -4.48 4.11 7.40
CA VAL A 209 -4.46 5.06 8.52
C VAL A 209 -4.42 6.52 8.07
N LEU A 210 -4.50 6.78 6.76
CA LEU A 210 -4.46 8.13 6.18
C LEU A 210 -5.84 8.77 6.11
N THR A 211 -5.87 10.08 6.26
CA THR A 211 -7.04 10.88 5.88
C THR A 211 -7.23 10.87 4.36
N PRO A 212 -8.43 11.16 3.84
CA PRO A 212 -8.66 11.25 2.39
C PRO A 212 -7.70 12.20 1.67
N ALA A 213 -7.39 13.36 2.26
CA ALA A 213 -6.48 14.34 1.67
C ALA A 213 -5.03 13.82 1.60
N GLU A 214 -4.58 13.08 2.62
CA GLU A 214 -3.26 12.43 2.61
C GLU A 214 -3.20 11.29 1.60
N ALA A 215 -4.28 10.51 1.44
CA ALA A 215 -4.38 9.47 0.42
C ALA A 215 -4.29 10.06 -0.99
N ASP A 216 -5.03 11.14 -1.27
CA ASP A 216 -4.97 11.85 -2.56
C ASP A 216 -3.55 12.41 -2.83
N GLN A 217 -2.85 12.87 -1.79
CA GLN A 217 -1.45 13.30 -1.93
C GLN A 217 -0.52 12.13 -2.23
N LEU A 218 -0.70 10.99 -1.53
CA LEU A 218 0.06 9.77 -1.81
C LEU A 218 -0.11 9.36 -3.28
N PHE A 219 -1.34 9.38 -3.81
CA PHE A 219 -1.60 8.99 -5.19
C PHE A 219 -0.92 9.90 -6.21
N ARG A 220 -0.83 11.20 -5.93
CA ARG A 220 -0.03 12.12 -6.77
C ARG A 220 1.46 11.75 -6.77
N ILE A 221 2.00 11.41 -5.61
CA ILE A 221 3.40 10.96 -5.48
C ILE A 221 3.63 9.66 -6.27
N LEU A 222 2.75 8.67 -6.11
CA LEU A 222 2.86 7.42 -6.85
C LEU A 222 2.73 7.62 -8.36
N GLY A 223 1.86 8.53 -8.80
CA GLY A 223 1.73 8.93 -10.20
C GLY A 223 3.04 9.49 -10.77
N ARG A 224 3.71 10.38 -10.04
CA ARG A 224 5.03 10.91 -10.42
C ARG A 224 6.10 9.84 -10.51
N LEU A 225 6.20 8.99 -9.48
CA LEU A 225 7.14 7.87 -9.47
C LEU A 225 6.96 6.95 -10.69
N ARG A 226 5.70 6.68 -11.07
CA ARG A 226 5.38 5.93 -12.30
C ARG A 226 5.86 6.66 -13.56
N GLU A 227 5.60 7.96 -13.66
CA GLU A 227 6.02 8.79 -14.83
C GLU A 227 7.54 8.80 -14.98
N GLU A 228 8.28 8.69 -13.91
CA GLU A 228 9.76 8.55 -13.91
C GLU A 228 10.22 7.10 -14.12
N GLY A 229 9.31 6.20 -14.45
CA GLY A 229 9.62 4.82 -14.80
C GLY A 229 9.73 3.86 -13.61
N LYS A 230 9.40 4.28 -12.38
CA LYS A 230 9.32 3.36 -11.25
C LYS A 230 8.14 2.41 -11.43
N THR A 231 8.31 1.17 -11.01
CA THR A 231 7.26 0.15 -11.00
C THR A 231 6.68 0.05 -9.60
N ILE A 232 5.36 0.07 -9.50
CA ILE A 232 4.69 0.08 -8.20
C ILE A 232 3.73 -1.10 -8.09
N ILE A 233 3.78 -1.83 -6.99
CA ILE A 233 2.76 -2.81 -6.60
C ILE A 233 1.99 -2.22 -5.43
N LEU A 234 0.70 -2.01 -5.62
CA LEU A 234 -0.22 -1.49 -4.61
C LEU A 234 -1.11 -2.62 -4.10
N ILE A 235 -0.97 -2.97 -2.84
CA ILE A 235 -1.84 -3.94 -2.18
C ILE A 235 -2.90 -3.18 -1.41
N THR A 236 -4.16 -3.45 -1.69
CA THR A 236 -5.28 -2.85 -0.97
C THR A 236 -6.53 -3.71 -1.11
N HIS A 237 -7.48 -3.52 -0.23
CA HIS A 237 -8.84 -4.06 -0.36
C HIS A 237 -9.86 -2.97 -0.76
N LYS A 238 -9.42 -1.72 -0.93
CA LYS A 238 -10.26 -0.58 -1.27
C LYS A 238 -10.35 -0.40 -2.78
N LEU A 239 -11.50 -0.75 -3.34
CA LEU A 239 -11.71 -0.72 -4.80
C LEU A 239 -11.57 0.69 -5.40
N ARG A 240 -11.91 1.75 -4.63
CA ARG A 240 -11.74 3.13 -5.08
C ARG A 240 -10.27 3.41 -5.44
N GLU A 241 -9.34 3.03 -4.58
CA GLU A 241 -7.92 3.26 -4.77
C GLU A 241 -7.39 2.57 -6.04
N ILE A 242 -7.82 1.33 -6.25
CA ILE A 242 -7.48 0.56 -7.44
C ILE A 242 -7.96 1.27 -8.70
N MET A 243 -9.24 1.66 -8.73
CA MET A 243 -9.83 2.30 -9.92
C MET A 243 -9.20 3.66 -10.22
N GLU A 244 -8.67 4.34 -9.20
CA GLU A 244 -8.13 5.68 -9.32
C GLU A 244 -6.70 5.70 -9.87
N ILE A 245 -5.82 4.77 -9.42
CA ILE A 245 -4.39 4.93 -9.68
C ILE A 245 -3.74 3.78 -10.44
N THR A 246 -4.35 2.57 -10.49
CA THR A 246 -3.67 1.41 -11.08
C THR A 246 -3.88 1.30 -12.59
N ASP A 247 -2.90 0.73 -13.29
CA ASP A 247 -2.99 0.40 -14.72
C ASP A 247 -3.56 -1.00 -14.94
N THR A 248 -3.20 -1.93 -14.05
CA THR A 248 -3.61 -3.34 -14.09
C THR A 248 -3.90 -3.80 -12.67
N VAL A 249 -4.87 -4.68 -12.50
CA VAL A 249 -5.21 -5.25 -11.21
C VAL A 249 -5.28 -6.77 -11.27
N SER A 250 -4.65 -7.40 -10.29
CA SER A 250 -4.71 -8.85 -10.05
C SER A 250 -5.55 -9.12 -8.80
N VAL A 251 -6.45 -10.07 -8.90
CA VAL A 251 -7.38 -10.44 -7.83
C VAL A 251 -6.95 -11.76 -7.22
N MET A 252 -6.73 -11.75 -5.92
CA MET A 252 -6.40 -12.95 -5.13
C MET A 252 -7.57 -13.38 -4.27
N ARG A 253 -7.81 -14.69 -4.23
CA ARG A 253 -8.82 -15.30 -3.38
C ARG A 253 -8.35 -16.66 -2.89
N ARG A 254 -8.38 -16.90 -1.56
CA ARG A 254 -8.02 -18.18 -0.93
C ARG A 254 -6.68 -18.74 -1.37
N GLY A 255 -5.67 -17.86 -1.48
CA GLY A 255 -4.32 -18.24 -1.88
C GLY A 255 -4.11 -18.45 -3.38
N GLU A 256 -5.08 -18.21 -4.21
CA GLU A 256 -5.00 -18.36 -5.67
C GLU A 256 -5.19 -17.02 -6.40
N MET A 257 -4.62 -16.89 -7.61
CA MET A 257 -4.87 -15.76 -8.50
C MET A 257 -6.12 -16.06 -9.33
N THR A 258 -7.21 -15.30 -9.11
CA THR A 258 -8.48 -15.52 -9.81
C THR A 258 -8.55 -14.81 -11.15
N ALA A 259 -7.97 -13.62 -11.26
CA ALA A 259 -7.97 -12.82 -12.48
C ALA A 259 -6.84 -11.78 -12.47
N THR A 260 -6.40 -11.39 -13.67
CA THR A 260 -5.60 -10.19 -13.90
C THR A 260 -6.23 -9.43 -15.06
N VAL A 261 -6.63 -8.18 -14.82
CA VAL A 261 -7.35 -7.35 -15.77
C VAL A 261 -6.77 -5.94 -15.83
N LYS A 262 -6.94 -5.25 -16.97
CA LYS A 262 -6.65 -3.82 -17.05
C LYS A 262 -7.69 -3.06 -16.25
N THR A 263 -7.28 -2.10 -15.44
CA THR A 263 -8.18 -1.29 -14.62
C THR A 263 -9.20 -0.54 -15.47
N SER A 264 -8.79 -0.05 -16.63
CA SER A 264 -9.67 0.62 -17.61
C SER A 264 -10.73 -0.27 -18.25
N ALA A 265 -10.61 -1.60 -18.12
CA ALA A 265 -11.52 -2.60 -18.73
C ALA A 265 -12.38 -3.32 -17.68
N THR A 266 -12.43 -2.83 -16.45
CA THR A 266 -13.19 -3.43 -15.33
C THR A 266 -13.99 -2.38 -14.58
N SER A 267 -14.77 -2.82 -13.60
CA SER A 267 -15.55 -1.95 -12.71
C SER A 267 -15.40 -2.39 -11.25
N PRO A 268 -15.73 -1.52 -10.28
CA PRO A 268 -15.74 -1.89 -8.85
C PRO A 268 -16.60 -3.12 -8.56
N GLU A 269 -17.77 -3.24 -9.23
CA GLU A 269 -18.68 -4.36 -9.07
C GLU A 269 -18.07 -5.67 -9.56
N ASN A 270 -17.42 -5.64 -10.72
CA ASN A 270 -16.74 -6.81 -11.28
C ASN A 270 -15.56 -7.24 -10.40
N LEU A 271 -14.77 -6.28 -9.91
CA LEU A 271 -13.66 -6.58 -8.99
C LEU A 271 -14.17 -7.17 -7.67
N ALA A 272 -15.26 -6.63 -7.11
CA ALA A 272 -15.88 -7.16 -5.91
C ALA A 272 -16.38 -8.60 -6.10
N GLU A 273 -17.00 -8.89 -7.26
CA GLU A 273 -17.44 -10.25 -7.61
C GLU A 273 -16.25 -11.21 -7.73
N LEU A 274 -15.18 -10.81 -8.37
CA LEU A 274 -13.95 -11.61 -8.48
C LEU A 274 -13.30 -11.88 -7.10
N MET A 275 -13.31 -10.90 -6.20
CA MET A 275 -12.76 -11.03 -4.85
C MET A 275 -13.57 -12.02 -3.99
N VAL A 276 -14.89 -11.88 -3.99
CA VAL A 276 -15.79 -12.67 -3.13
C VAL A 276 -16.20 -14.00 -3.80
N GLY A 277 -16.23 -14.03 -5.12
CA GLY A 277 -16.63 -15.21 -5.92
C GLY A 277 -18.15 -15.39 -6.07
N ARG A 278 -18.91 -14.36 -5.76
CA ARG A 278 -20.37 -14.26 -5.99
C ARG A 278 -20.73 -12.81 -6.26
N LYS A 279 -21.88 -12.58 -6.88
CA LYS A 279 -22.39 -11.22 -7.08
C LYS A 279 -22.49 -10.49 -5.74
N VAL A 280 -21.92 -9.31 -5.69
CA VAL A 280 -21.92 -8.43 -4.53
C VAL A 280 -22.75 -7.19 -4.88
N LEU A 281 -23.77 -6.92 -4.10
CA LEU A 281 -24.51 -5.66 -4.19
C LEU A 281 -23.71 -4.61 -3.40
N LEU A 282 -23.02 -3.72 -4.13
CA LEU A 282 -22.30 -2.59 -3.51
C LEU A 282 -23.28 -1.50 -3.00
N ARG A 283 -24.50 -1.55 -3.45
CA ARG A 283 -25.60 -0.73 -2.94
C ARG A 283 -26.72 -1.63 -2.44
N VAL A 284 -27.16 -1.37 -1.23
CA VAL A 284 -28.33 -2.03 -0.68
C VAL A 284 -29.53 -1.12 -0.95
N ASP A 285 -30.50 -1.60 -1.72
CA ASP A 285 -31.80 -0.96 -1.84
C ASP A 285 -32.54 -1.13 -0.51
N LYS A 286 -32.59 -0.09 0.27
CA LYS A 286 -33.31 -0.06 1.55
C LYS A 286 -34.53 0.82 1.47
N THR A 287 -35.62 0.34 2.00
CA THR A 287 -36.80 1.19 2.26
C THR A 287 -36.44 2.26 3.29
N PRO A 288 -37.04 3.44 3.22
CA PRO A 288 -36.90 4.46 4.26
C PRO A 288 -37.18 3.88 5.64
N ALA A 289 -36.32 4.19 6.60
CA ALA A 289 -36.53 3.78 7.98
C ALA A 289 -37.85 4.38 8.51
N GLN A 290 -38.54 3.62 9.35
CA GLN A 290 -39.72 4.11 10.11
C GLN A 290 -39.35 4.12 11.60
N PRO A 291 -38.63 5.16 12.07
CA PRO A 291 -38.21 5.24 13.45
C PRO A 291 -39.44 5.33 14.38
N LYS A 292 -39.41 4.55 15.46
CA LYS A 292 -40.46 4.48 16.47
C LYS A 292 -40.05 5.28 17.73
N HIS A 293 -40.31 4.72 18.91
CA HIS A 293 -39.91 5.32 20.19
C HIS A 293 -38.41 5.34 20.37
N GLN A 294 -37.93 6.20 21.24
CA GLN A 294 -36.54 6.35 21.61
C GLN A 294 -36.08 5.15 22.45
N VAL A 295 -35.00 4.51 22.08
CA VAL A 295 -34.44 3.35 22.78
C VAL A 295 -33.12 3.65 23.44
N LEU A 296 -32.34 4.62 22.92
CA LEU A 296 -31.13 5.13 23.55
C LEU A 296 -31.18 6.65 23.57
N GLU A 297 -30.91 7.22 24.72
CA GLU A 297 -30.76 8.66 24.94
C GLU A 297 -29.48 8.92 25.70
N VAL A 298 -28.57 9.69 25.09
CA VAL A 298 -27.31 10.13 25.70
C VAL A 298 -27.36 11.65 25.77
N SER A 299 -27.10 12.21 26.92
CA SER A 299 -27.15 13.65 27.13
C SER A 299 -25.94 14.14 27.89
N GLY A 300 -25.23 15.12 27.32
CA GLY A 300 -24.14 15.83 27.96
C GLY A 300 -22.97 14.95 28.37
N LEU A 301 -22.66 13.91 27.58
CA LEU A 301 -21.62 12.94 27.95
C LEU A 301 -20.22 13.56 27.82
N ASN A 302 -19.45 13.48 28.92
CA ASN A 302 -18.05 13.90 28.95
C ASN A 302 -17.19 12.78 29.48
N VAL A 303 -16.02 12.60 28.86
CA VAL A 303 -15.00 11.63 29.26
C VAL A 303 -13.66 12.32 29.38
N VAL A 304 -13.00 12.11 30.52
CA VAL A 304 -11.64 12.55 30.78
C VAL A 304 -10.78 11.31 30.97
N ASP A 305 -9.65 11.24 30.27
CA ASP A 305 -8.72 10.11 30.40
C ASP A 305 -7.87 10.22 31.68
N GLU A 306 -7.04 9.19 31.93
CA GLU A 306 -6.15 9.12 33.10
C GLU A 306 -5.12 10.27 33.14
N ALA A 307 -4.78 10.84 31.98
CA ALA A 307 -3.87 11.99 31.86
C ALA A 307 -4.58 13.34 32.05
N GLY A 308 -5.90 13.34 32.35
CA GLY A 308 -6.71 14.55 32.52
C GLY A 308 -7.14 15.21 31.20
N VAL A 309 -6.99 14.55 30.07
CA VAL A 309 -7.39 15.07 28.76
C VAL A 309 -8.86 14.78 28.50
N LEU A 310 -9.61 15.82 28.13
CA LEU A 310 -11.03 15.70 27.76
C LEU A 310 -11.16 15.04 26.38
N ARG A 311 -11.59 13.76 26.35
CA ARG A 311 -11.74 12.94 25.13
C ARG A 311 -13.12 13.07 24.49
N LEU A 312 -14.16 13.14 25.31
CA LEU A 312 -15.52 13.47 24.87
C LEU A 312 -15.98 14.74 25.55
N LYS A 313 -16.63 15.64 24.80
CA LYS A 313 -17.09 16.92 25.27
C LYS A 313 -18.55 17.11 24.88
N ASP A 314 -19.43 17.09 25.89
CA ASP A 314 -20.87 17.41 25.79
C ASP A 314 -21.57 16.64 24.64
N VAL A 315 -21.28 15.33 24.53
CA VAL A 315 -21.85 14.51 23.47
C VAL A 315 -23.29 14.13 23.81
N SER A 316 -24.20 14.47 22.90
CA SER A 316 -25.62 14.13 23.03
C SER A 316 -26.10 13.46 21.75
N ILE A 317 -26.66 12.25 21.86
CA ILE A 317 -27.19 11.46 20.75
C ILE A 317 -28.46 10.71 21.16
N ASN A 318 -29.32 10.48 20.21
CA ASN A 318 -30.57 9.71 20.39
C ASN A 318 -30.68 8.67 19.29
N VAL A 319 -31.12 7.44 19.68
CA VAL A 319 -31.40 6.37 18.71
C VAL A 319 -32.81 5.85 18.95
N ARG A 320 -33.59 5.72 17.87
CA ARG A 320 -34.97 5.21 17.91
C ARG A 320 -35.05 3.75 17.49
N ALA A 321 -36.08 3.06 17.95
CA ALA A 321 -36.34 1.70 17.51
C ALA A 321 -36.55 1.64 15.99
N GLY A 322 -35.82 0.74 15.31
CA GLY A 322 -35.86 0.60 13.84
C GLY A 322 -34.98 1.63 13.11
N GLU A 323 -34.15 2.38 13.83
CA GLU A 323 -33.17 3.33 13.27
C GLU A 323 -31.76 2.74 13.35
N ILE A 324 -30.93 3.09 12.36
CA ILE A 324 -29.48 2.87 12.37
C ILE A 324 -28.82 4.25 12.40
N LEU A 325 -28.20 4.58 13.53
CA LEU A 325 -27.40 5.80 13.68
C LEU A 325 -25.95 5.50 13.34
N GLY A 326 -25.39 6.18 12.33
CA GLY A 326 -23.98 6.08 11.97
C GLY A 326 -23.16 7.16 12.67
N ILE A 327 -22.08 6.79 13.34
CA ILE A 327 -21.10 7.70 13.93
C ILE A 327 -19.84 7.64 13.09
N ALA A 328 -19.45 8.77 12.50
CA ALA A 328 -18.27 8.87 11.64
C ALA A 328 -17.28 9.89 12.22
N GLY A 329 -16.00 9.65 11.98
CA GLY A 329 -14.90 10.53 12.37
C GLY A 329 -13.56 9.92 12.03
N VAL A 330 -12.50 10.73 12.04
CA VAL A 330 -11.13 10.23 11.95
C VAL A 330 -10.67 9.65 13.29
N ALA A 331 -9.67 8.77 13.26
CA ALA A 331 -9.12 8.15 14.48
C ALA A 331 -8.71 9.22 15.51
N GLY A 332 -9.00 8.95 16.79
CA GLY A 332 -8.68 9.86 17.89
C GLY A 332 -9.72 10.96 18.20
N ASN A 333 -10.89 10.94 17.53
CA ASN A 333 -11.95 11.93 17.76
C ASN A 333 -13.03 11.47 18.77
N GLY A 334 -12.72 10.49 19.63
CA GLY A 334 -13.59 10.10 20.73
C GLY A 334 -14.58 8.97 20.41
N GLN A 335 -14.56 8.37 19.22
CA GLN A 335 -15.47 7.27 18.88
C GLN A 335 -15.25 6.04 19.76
N SER A 336 -13.99 5.69 20.04
CA SER A 336 -13.63 4.56 20.90
C SER A 336 -14.14 4.79 22.33
N GLU A 337 -13.87 5.94 22.87
CA GLU A 337 -14.28 6.35 24.21
C GLU A 337 -15.82 6.35 24.35
N LEU A 338 -16.52 6.81 23.32
CA LEU A 338 -18.00 6.74 23.30
C LEU A 338 -18.49 5.28 23.34
N LEU A 339 -17.88 4.37 22.56
CA LEU A 339 -18.24 2.97 22.56
C LEU A 339 -17.91 2.29 23.90
N GLU A 340 -16.79 2.63 24.51
CA GLU A 340 -16.36 2.11 25.82
C GLU A 340 -17.33 2.52 26.93
N VAL A 341 -17.78 3.77 26.92
CA VAL A 341 -18.83 4.25 27.86
C VAL A 341 -20.15 3.55 27.63
N LEU A 342 -20.61 3.46 26.36
CA LEU A 342 -21.86 2.79 26.03
C LEU A 342 -21.79 1.27 26.35
N GLY A 343 -20.60 0.66 26.30
CA GLY A 343 -20.33 -0.71 26.66
C GLY A 343 -20.12 -0.94 28.17
N GLY A 344 -20.06 0.12 28.99
CA GLY A 344 -19.83 0.05 30.42
C GLY A 344 -18.37 -0.21 30.83
N TYR A 345 -17.40 -0.05 29.90
CA TYR A 345 -15.97 -0.24 30.15
C TYR A 345 -15.26 1.02 30.65
N GLN A 346 -15.85 2.20 30.47
CA GLN A 346 -15.30 3.47 30.89
C GLN A 346 -16.35 4.32 31.61
N SER A 347 -15.94 4.98 32.71
CA SER A 347 -16.78 5.94 33.42
C SER A 347 -16.91 7.25 32.67
N ALA A 348 -18.03 7.95 32.83
CA ALA A 348 -18.32 9.23 32.22
C ALA A 348 -19.19 10.09 33.12
N THR A 349 -19.24 11.41 32.80
CA THR A 349 -20.26 12.31 33.35
C THR A 349 -21.32 12.60 32.30
N GLY A 350 -22.53 12.89 32.70
CA GLY A 350 -23.69 13.05 31.84
C GLY A 350 -24.79 12.04 32.20
N SER A 351 -25.66 11.74 31.27
CA SER A 351 -26.70 10.72 31.48
C SER A 351 -26.90 9.82 30.25
N ILE A 352 -27.13 8.54 30.50
CA ILE A 352 -27.52 7.54 29.47
C ILE A 352 -28.81 6.89 29.92
N ARG A 353 -29.81 6.83 29.03
CA ARG A 353 -31.05 6.09 29.24
C ARG A 353 -31.24 5.05 28.13
N VAL A 354 -31.59 3.83 28.54
CA VAL A 354 -31.94 2.74 27.63
C VAL A 354 -33.40 2.33 27.90
N ASN A 355 -34.25 2.45 26.89
CA ASN A 355 -35.72 2.23 27.03
C ASN A 355 -36.34 3.03 28.20
N GLY A 356 -35.86 4.26 28.41
CA GLY A 356 -36.32 5.13 29.49
C GLY A 356 -35.71 4.89 30.87
N SER A 357 -34.96 3.81 31.05
CA SER A 357 -34.25 3.51 32.30
C SER A 357 -32.85 4.11 32.29
N GLU A 358 -32.49 4.83 33.35
CA GLU A 358 -31.17 5.44 33.52
C GLU A 358 -30.12 4.38 33.83
N ILE A 359 -28.95 4.52 33.20
CA ILE A 359 -27.81 3.61 33.37
C ILE A 359 -26.78 4.30 34.25
N ASP A 360 -26.20 3.56 35.19
CA ASP A 360 -25.10 4.01 36.04
C ASP A 360 -23.81 4.16 35.18
N LEU A 361 -23.21 5.35 35.20
CA LEU A 361 -22.01 5.70 34.44
C LEU A 361 -20.73 5.64 35.28
N THR A 362 -20.82 5.18 36.54
CA THR A 362 -19.65 5.17 37.45
C THR A 362 -18.64 4.07 37.08
N GLY A 363 -18.93 3.24 36.09
CA GLY A 363 -18.06 2.15 35.65
C GLY A 363 -18.02 1.01 36.68
N SER A 364 -18.33 -0.21 36.33
CA SER A 364 -18.04 -1.34 37.22
C SER A 364 -16.53 -1.60 37.13
N SER A 365 -15.82 -1.42 38.25
CA SER A 365 -14.48 -1.89 38.50
C SER A 365 -14.38 -3.42 38.37
#